data_9db6b8b590d11e6f7ec5e70fc35d3870
#
_entry.id   9db6b8b590d11e6f7ec5e70fc35d3870
#
_cell.length_a   1.000
_cell.length_b   1.000
_cell.length_c   1.000
_cell.angle_alpha   90.00
_cell.angle_beta   90.00
_cell.angle_gamma   90.00
#
_symmetry.space_group_name_H-M   'P 1'
#
loop_
_entity.id
_entity.type
_entity.pdbx_description
1 polymer ?
#
loop_
_entity_poly.entity_id
_entity_poly.type
_entity_poly.pdbx_seq_one_letter_code
_entity_poly.pdbx_strand_id
1 'polypeptide(L)'
;MTELHAEKGYAVTKLCELAGIARSAYYKWLKWMPSDRELENLALAKEVKLRYDKRNGILGYRQMRTQLNRKLKKRYNRKRYYRIMRALELKAVIRKKRPNYVKAPTLHIAENVMNRKFQAEVANQKWCTDVTELKYGNGRKAYLSAIIDGYDNSIVSWVLSHSNNNELVMNTVKKAYKRNPNATPLLHSDRGFQYTSLEYKQLQKRYKFTKSMSRVSRCLDNQPIERFWGTFKAESFYLEKYDTYDSLLRSVRTYIHYYNNFRYTERLNGLSPNEYRRAV
;
A
#
# COMPACT_ATOMS: atom_id res chain seq x y z
N MET A 1 -18.53 40.58 16.69
CA MET A 1 -18.07 41.98 16.93
C MET A 1 -18.36 42.88 15.73
N THR A 2 -17.94 42.53 14.53
CA THR A 2 -18.17 43.29 13.28
C THR A 2 -19.70 43.52 13.05
N GLU A 3 -20.52 42.48 13.17
CA GLU A 3 -21.96 42.53 13.05
C GLU A 3 -22.58 43.42 14.13
N LEU A 4 -22.15 43.24 15.40
CA LEU A 4 -22.67 44.09 16.50
C LEU A 4 -22.31 45.56 16.36
N HIS A 5 -21.16 45.88 15.78
CA HIS A 5 -20.78 47.25 15.46
C HIS A 5 -21.59 47.80 14.27
N ALA A 6 -21.71 47.00 13.19
CA ALA A 6 -22.43 47.44 11.98
C ALA A 6 -23.94 47.53 12.16
N GLU A 7 -24.56 46.54 12.84
CA GLU A 7 -26.02 46.48 12.97
C GLU A 7 -26.58 47.22 14.20
N LYS A 8 -25.85 47.26 15.31
CA LYS A 8 -26.32 47.82 16.58
C LYS A 8 -25.56 49.06 17.02
N GLY A 9 -24.58 49.56 16.27
CA GLY A 9 -23.87 50.79 16.56
C GLY A 9 -22.95 50.79 17.78
N TYR A 10 -22.67 49.59 18.37
CA TYR A 10 -21.82 49.55 19.58
C TYR A 10 -20.38 49.95 19.28
N ALA A 11 -19.82 50.79 20.19
CA ALA A 11 -18.45 51.24 20.05
C ALA A 11 -17.43 50.07 20.06
N VAL A 12 -16.55 49.99 19.08
CA VAL A 12 -15.53 48.94 18.96
C VAL A 12 -14.68 48.83 20.22
N THR A 13 -14.38 49.94 20.90
CA THR A 13 -13.66 49.98 22.17
C THR A 13 -14.33 49.12 23.22
N LYS A 14 -15.64 49.31 23.41
CA LYS A 14 -16.42 48.59 24.44
C LYS A 14 -16.56 47.11 24.09
N LEU A 15 -16.70 46.77 22.81
CA LEU A 15 -16.75 45.39 22.31
C LEU A 15 -15.40 44.68 22.51
N CYS A 16 -14.30 45.38 22.33
CA CYS A 16 -12.95 44.83 22.58
C CYS A 16 -12.68 44.59 24.07
N GLU A 17 -13.11 45.51 24.94
CA GLU A 17 -13.01 45.36 26.40
C GLU A 17 -13.79 44.11 26.87
N LEU A 18 -15.03 43.98 26.45
CA LEU A 18 -15.89 42.82 26.79
C LEU A 18 -15.33 41.51 26.28
N ALA A 19 -14.66 41.49 25.10
CA ALA A 19 -14.07 40.32 24.52
C ALA A 19 -12.65 40.02 25.03
N GLY A 20 -12.08 40.89 25.86
CA GLY A 20 -10.72 40.74 26.40
C GLY A 20 -9.62 40.81 25.32
N ILE A 21 -9.82 41.53 24.20
CA ILE A 21 -8.86 41.66 23.10
C ILE A 21 -8.42 43.11 22.92
N ALA A 22 -7.15 43.30 22.54
CA ALA A 22 -6.66 44.63 22.22
C ALA A 22 -7.33 45.17 20.94
N ARG A 23 -7.72 46.46 20.97
CA ARG A 23 -8.29 47.13 19.78
C ARG A 23 -7.41 47.07 18.55
N SER A 24 -6.10 47.14 18.72
CA SER A 24 -5.12 46.95 17.63
C SER A 24 -5.18 45.57 16.98
N ALA A 25 -5.38 44.52 17.80
CA ALA A 25 -5.56 43.15 17.31
C ALA A 25 -6.85 43.00 16.48
N TYR A 26 -7.94 43.64 16.91
CA TYR A 26 -9.18 43.65 16.14
C TYR A 26 -9.02 44.31 14.76
N TYR A 27 -8.41 45.49 14.69
CA TYR A 27 -8.18 46.15 13.41
C TYR A 27 -7.17 45.41 12.52
N LYS A 28 -6.18 44.78 13.13
CA LYS A 28 -5.22 43.93 12.40
C LYS A 28 -5.96 42.72 11.81
N TRP A 29 -6.88 42.10 12.55
CA TRP A 29 -7.71 41.02 12.05
C TRP A 29 -8.66 41.48 10.95
N LEU A 30 -9.28 42.63 11.09
CA LEU A 30 -10.21 43.18 10.09
C LEU A 30 -9.53 43.47 8.72
N LYS A 31 -8.25 43.89 8.79
CA LYS A 31 -7.42 44.15 7.59
C LYS A 31 -6.60 42.94 7.16
N TRP A 32 -6.78 41.80 7.84
CA TRP A 32 -5.98 40.62 7.56
C TRP A 32 -6.31 40.07 6.16
N MET A 33 -5.26 39.88 5.38
CA MET A 33 -5.30 39.20 4.10
C MET A 33 -4.45 37.95 4.18
N PRO A 34 -4.91 36.81 3.65
CA PRO A 34 -4.08 35.61 3.64
C PRO A 34 -2.79 35.84 2.87
N SER A 35 -1.68 35.44 3.45
CA SER A 35 -0.38 35.44 2.77
C SER A 35 -0.39 34.44 1.58
N ASP A 36 0.51 34.64 0.61
CA ASP A 36 0.69 33.73 -0.52
C ASP A 36 0.87 32.29 -0.08
N ARG A 37 1.57 32.08 1.05
CA ARG A 37 1.77 30.77 1.65
C ARG A 37 0.46 30.17 2.20
N GLU A 38 -0.41 30.98 2.73
CA GLU A 38 -1.73 30.52 3.23
C GLU A 38 -2.65 30.20 2.07
N LEU A 39 -2.65 31.03 1.02
CA LEU A 39 -3.38 30.74 -0.22
C LEU A 39 -2.89 29.43 -0.87
N GLU A 40 -1.59 29.23 -0.92
CA GLU A 40 -0.99 27.98 -1.41
C GLU A 40 -1.34 26.78 -0.51
N ASN A 41 -1.42 26.98 0.81
CA ASN A 41 -1.86 25.90 1.74
C ASN A 41 -3.35 25.58 1.55
N LEU A 42 -4.21 26.56 1.31
CA LEU A 42 -5.63 26.36 1.02
C LEU A 42 -5.82 25.58 -0.29
N ALA A 43 -5.09 25.95 -1.33
CA ALA A 43 -5.10 25.21 -2.60
C ALA A 43 -4.62 23.76 -2.41
N LEU A 44 -3.52 23.57 -1.66
CA LEU A 44 -2.99 22.25 -1.36
C LEU A 44 -3.96 21.43 -0.49
N ALA A 45 -4.69 22.05 0.44
CA ALA A 45 -5.68 21.39 1.29
C ALA A 45 -6.84 20.83 0.45
N LYS A 46 -7.32 21.57 -0.55
CA LYS A 46 -8.33 21.09 -1.51
C LYS A 46 -7.84 19.85 -2.27
N GLU A 47 -6.61 19.87 -2.77
CA GLU A 47 -6.01 18.73 -3.46
C GLU A 47 -5.80 17.51 -2.55
N VAL A 48 -5.40 17.74 -1.30
CA VAL A 48 -5.27 16.69 -0.28
C VAL A 48 -6.62 16.03 -0.03
N LYS A 49 -7.68 16.82 0.19
CA LYS A 49 -9.05 16.31 0.43
C LYS A 49 -9.55 15.50 -0.76
N LEU A 50 -9.45 16.05 -1.97
CA LEU A 50 -9.86 15.38 -3.21
C LEU A 50 -9.12 14.04 -3.41
N ARG A 51 -7.81 14.00 -3.16
CA ARG A 51 -7.03 12.79 -3.30
C ARG A 51 -7.32 11.77 -2.21
N TYR A 52 -7.58 12.22 -0.99
CA TYR A 52 -7.97 11.38 0.14
C TYR A 52 -9.28 10.65 -0.15
N ASP A 53 -10.30 11.39 -0.59
CA ASP A 53 -11.63 10.84 -0.92
C ASP A 53 -11.55 9.89 -2.12
N LYS A 54 -10.85 10.27 -3.18
CA LYS A 54 -10.63 9.41 -4.36
C LYS A 54 -9.97 8.07 -4.03
N ARG A 55 -9.27 7.98 -2.90
CA ARG A 55 -8.57 6.76 -2.43
C ARG A 55 -9.18 6.18 -1.16
N ASN A 56 -10.43 6.47 -0.87
CA ASN A 56 -11.17 5.90 0.27
C ASN A 56 -10.39 6.00 1.60
N GLY A 57 -9.64 7.09 1.80
CA GLY A 57 -8.91 7.34 3.04
C GLY A 57 -7.66 6.49 3.29
N ILE A 58 -7.20 5.66 2.34
CA ILE A 58 -6.04 4.77 2.56
C ILE A 58 -4.69 5.49 2.59
N LEU A 59 -4.64 6.74 2.09
CA LEU A 59 -3.39 7.48 1.97
C LEU A 59 -3.02 8.20 3.27
N GLY A 60 -1.94 7.78 3.92
CA GLY A 60 -1.30 8.56 4.98
C GLY A 60 -0.44 9.70 4.40
N TYR A 61 -0.06 10.67 5.25
CA TYR A 61 0.66 11.88 4.82
C TYR A 61 1.94 11.64 4.00
N ARG A 62 2.65 10.52 4.22
CA ARG A 62 3.84 10.17 3.43
C ARG A 62 3.48 9.82 1.98
N GLN A 63 2.50 8.96 1.79
CA GLN A 63 2.01 8.61 0.45
C GLN A 63 1.31 9.79 -0.23
N MET A 64 0.55 10.58 0.55
CA MET A 64 -0.09 11.81 0.08
C MET A 64 0.96 12.78 -0.50
N ARG A 65 2.08 12.99 0.23
CA ARG A 65 3.20 13.79 -0.27
C ARG A 65 3.73 13.27 -1.61
N THR A 66 4.05 11.98 -1.68
CA THR A 66 4.63 11.37 -2.88
C THR A 66 3.70 11.55 -4.08
N GLN A 67 2.39 11.27 -3.90
CA GLN A 67 1.41 11.39 -4.98
C GLN A 67 1.15 12.82 -5.43
N LEU A 68 0.99 13.76 -4.49
CA LEU A 68 0.65 15.15 -4.83
C LEU A 68 1.87 15.95 -5.29
N ASN A 69 3.05 15.75 -4.72
CA ASN A 69 4.28 16.37 -5.25
C ASN A 69 4.52 15.98 -6.72
N ARG A 70 4.25 14.71 -7.06
CA ARG A 70 4.34 14.21 -8.42
C ARG A 70 3.27 14.83 -9.33
N LYS A 71 1.99 14.86 -8.91
CA LYS A 71 0.88 15.46 -9.66
C LYS A 71 1.11 16.96 -9.92
N LEU A 72 1.53 17.68 -8.87
CA LEU A 72 1.68 19.14 -8.90
C LEU A 72 3.05 19.60 -9.42
N LYS A 73 3.97 18.66 -9.69
CA LYS A 73 5.38 18.94 -10.04
C LYS A 73 6.09 19.86 -9.02
N LYS A 74 5.72 19.75 -7.73
CA LYS A 74 6.26 20.55 -6.61
C LYS A 74 6.95 19.67 -5.58
N ARG A 75 7.88 20.21 -4.79
CA ARG A 75 8.64 19.49 -3.75
C ARG A 75 8.29 19.97 -2.35
N TYR A 76 7.04 19.82 -1.94
CA TYR A 76 6.64 20.15 -0.59
C TYR A 76 7.16 19.15 0.44
N ASN A 77 7.52 19.64 1.63
CA ASN A 77 8.00 18.82 2.74
C ASN A 77 6.87 17.97 3.34
N ARG A 78 7.22 16.77 3.84
CA ARG A 78 6.27 15.87 4.53
C ARG A 78 5.57 16.50 5.74
N LYS A 79 6.27 17.41 6.50
CA LYS A 79 5.68 18.13 7.64
C LYS A 79 4.51 19.04 7.20
N ARG A 80 4.58 19.61 5.98
CA ARG A 80 3.49 20.44 5.42
C ARG A 80 2.23 19.60 5.20
N TYR A 81 2.35 18.43 4.56
CA TYR A 81 1.23 17.49 4.37
C TYR A 81 0.66 16.97 5.69
N TYR A 82 1.53 16.66 6.66
CA TYR A 82 1.08 16.23 7.99
C TYR A 82 0.22 17.29 8.69
N ARG A 83 0.65 18.56 8.67
CA ARG A 83 -0.08 19.68 9.27
C ARG A 83 -1.43 19.92 8.57
N ILE A 84 -1.45 19.90 7.23
CA ILE A 84 -2.68 20.07 6.45
C ILE A 84 -3.65 18.94 6.72
N MET A 85 -3.21 17.68 6.66
CA MET A 85 -4.08 16.54 6.95
C MET A 85 -4.60 16.57 8.39
N ARG A 86 -3.78 17.01 9.35
CA ARG A 86 -4.20 17.18 10.74
C ARG A 86 -5.26 18.29 10.89
N ALA A 87 -5.07 19.43 10.22
CA ALA A 87 -6.04 20.54 10.21
C ALA A 87 -7.37 20.15 9.55
N LEU A 88 -7.34 19.25 8.59
CA LEU A 88 -8.53 18.67 7.94
C LEU A 88 -9.09 17.44 8.69
N GLU A 89 -8.52 17.07 9.84
CA GLU A 89 -8.86 15.88 10.63
C GLU A 89 -8.74 14.55 9.86
N LEU A 90 -7.94 14.53 8.79
CA LEU A 90 -7.76 13.37 7.94
C LEU A 90 -6.67 12.44 8.49
N LYS A 91 -7.04 11.18 8.73
CA LYS A 91 -6.14 10.09 9.11
C LYS A 91 -6.33 8.90 8.18
N ALA A 92 -5.24 8.19 7.88
CA ALA A 92 -5.38 6.96 7.10
C ALA A 92 -6.25 5.94 7.86
N VAL A 93 -7.25 5.38 7.18
CA VAL A 93 -8.18 4.38 7.74
C VAL A 93 -7.55 3.02 7.99
N ILE A 94 -6.36 2.80 7.43
CA ILE A 94 -5.60 1.55 7.48
C ILE A 94 -4.62 1.49 8.67
N ARG A 95 -4.20 0.27 9.04
CA ARG A 95 -3.16 0.00 10.06
C ARG A 95 -3.51 0.50 11.47
N LYS A 96 -4.67 0.14 11.97
CA LYS A 96 -4.96 0.26 13.40
C LYS A 96 -3.97 -0.61 14.19
N LYS A 97 -3.46 -0.09 15.32
CA LYS A 97 -2.54 -0.81 16.22
C LYS A 97 -3.16 -2.15 16.61
N ARG A 98 -2.48 -3.28 16.35
CA ARG A 98 -2.89 -4.62 16.82
C ARG A 98 -2.14 -4.95 18.11
N PRO A 99 -2.73 -5.71 19.05
CA PRO A 99 -2.01 -6.23 20.20
C PRO A 99 -0.88 -7.19 19.75
N ASN A 100 0.21 -7.21 20.49
CA ASN A 100 1.37 -8.06 20.19
C ASN A 100 1.03 -9.53 20.42
N TYR A 101 1.34 -10.38 19.43
CA TYR A 101 1.22 -11.84 19.51
C TYR A 101 2.58 -12.46 19.80
N VAL A 102 2.64 -13.36 20.79
CA VAL A 102 3.83 -14.17 21.13
C VAL A 102 3.81 -15.44 20.28
N LYS A 103 4.93 -15.78 19.62
CA LYS A 103 5.06 -16.93 18.71
C LYS A 103 5.70 -18.13 19.39
N ALA A 104 5.20 -19.34 19.08
CA ALA A 104 5.77 -20.63 19.49
C ALA A 104 6.82 -21.16 18.49
N PRO A 105 7.81 -21.98 18.89
CA PRO A 105 8.90 -22.47 18.04
C PRO A 105 8.54 -23.75 17.26
N THR A 106 9.18 -23.98 16.10
CA THR A 106 8.93 -25.15 15.23
C THR A 106 10.16 -25.67 14.46
N LEU A 107 10.10 -26.92 14.00
CA LEU A 107 11.16 -27.83 13.53
C LEU A 107 11.48 -27.75 11.99
N HIS A 108 12.66 -28.24 11.60
CA HIS A 108 13.35 -28.00 10.29
C HIS A 108 13.08 -28.98 9.14
N ILE A 109 13.25 -28.55 7.86
CA ILE A 109 13.84 -29.25 6.70
C ILE A 109 13.96 -28.31 5.45
N ALA A 110 15.06 -28.43 4.66
CA ALA A 110 15.50 -27.84 3.38
C ALA A 110 16.21 -26.48 3.41
N GLU A 111 17.21 -26.36 2.56
CA GLU A 111 18.16 -25.25 2.48
C GLU A 111 17.51 -23.93 2.05
N ASN A 112 17.78 -22.86 2.81
CA ASN A 112 17.33 -21.52 2.47
C ASN A 112 18.43 -20.80 1.65
N VAL A 113 18.43 -21.00 0.36
CA VAL A 113 19.38 -20.38 -0.57
C VAL A 113 19.19 -18.85 -0.62
N MET A 114 17.97 -18.35 -0.41
CA MET A 114 17.66 -16.91 -0.39
C MET A 114 18.34 -16.18 0.79
N ASN A 115 18.50 -16.86 1.93
CA ASN A 115 19.13 -16.37 3.16
C ASN A 115 18.77 -14.91 3.51
N ARG A 116 17.48 -14.54 3.39
CA ARG A 116 16.92 -13.19 3.63
C ARG A 116 17.47 -12.07 2.73
N LYS A 117 18.28 -12.38 1.74
CA LYS A 117 18.75 -11.41 0.74
C LYS A 117 17.71 -11.27 -0.39
N PHE A 118 16.54 -10.72 -0.04
CA PHE A 118 15.39 -10.63 -0.97
C PHE A 118 15.57 -9.59 -2.07
N GLN A 119 16.40 -8.59 -1.85
CA GLN A 119 16.65 -7.57 -2.87
C GLN A 119 17.41 -8.16 -4.04
N ALA A 120 16.88 -7.95 -5.24
CA ALA A 120 17.49 -8.30 -6.49
C ALA A 120 18.13 -7.04 -7.13
N GLU A 121 19.16 -7.24 -7.90
CA GLU A 121 19.86 -6.18 -8.65
C GLU A 121 19.18 -5.88 -9.98
N VAL A 122 18.58 -6.91 -10.56
CA VAL A 122 17.87 -6.83 -11.85
C VAL A 122 16.50 -7.50 -11.76
N ALA A 123 15.59 -7.09 -12.63
CA ALA A 123 14.25 -7.64 -12.72
C ALA A 123 14.31 -9.16 -13.05
N ASN A 124 13.40 -9.92 -12.46
CA ASN A 124 13.29 -11.38 -12.62
C ASN A 124 14.48 -12.21 -12.09
N GLN A 125 15.35 -11.63 -11.29
CA GLN A 125 16.45 -12.37 -10.65
C GLN A 125 15.98 -13.19 -9.43
N LYS A 126 15.09 -12.61 -8.62
CA LYS A 126 14.56 -13.23 -7.39
C LYS A 126 13.07 -13.02 -7.28
N TRP A 127 12.35 -14.11 -7.20
CA TRP A 127 10.90 -14.12 -6.99
C TRP A 127 10.54 -14.75 -5.65
N CYS A 128 9.52 -14.21 -4.98
CA CYS A 128 8.91 -14.83 -3.80
C CYS A 128 7.46 -15.18 -4.12
N THR A 129 7.02 -16.34 -3.69
CA THR A 129 5.64 -16.83 -3.89
C THR A 129 5.02 -17.32 -2.59
N ASP A 130 3.71 -17.16 -2.48
CA ASP A 130 2.93 -17.62 -1.34
C ASP A 130 1.45 -17.68 -1.70
N VAL A 131 0.65 -18.32 -0.83
CA VAL A 131 -0.81 -18.41 -0.94
C VAL A 131 -1.44 -17.78 0.29
N THR A 132 -2.44 -16.94 0.11
CA THR A 132 -3.23 -16.38 1.21
C THR A 132 -4.71 -16.72 1.09
N GLU A 133 -5.36 -17.02 2.23
CA GLU A 133 -6.80 -17.23 2.32
C GLU A 133 -7.52 -15.88 2.38
N LEU A 134 -8.61 -15.78 1.64
CA LEU A 134 -9.55 -14.66 1.62
C LEU A 134 -10.97 -15.19 1.87
N LYS A 135 -11.75 -14.51 2.68
CA LYS A 135 -13.13 -14.88 2.99
C LYS A 135 -14.10 -13.99 2.21
N TYR A 136 -15.20 -14.55 1.69
CA TYR A 136 -16.28 -13.82 1.01
C TYR A 136 -17.64 -14.45 1.30
N GLY A 137 -18.71 -13.75 0.99
CA GLY A 137 -20.07 -14.19 1.29
C GLY A 137 -20.24 -14.59 2.76
N ASN A 138 -20.99 -15.63 3.02
CA ASN A 138 -21.23 -16.17 4.35
C ASN A 138 -20.07 -17.05 4.86
N GLY A 139 -18.83 -16.54 4.81
CA GLY A 139 -17.65 -17.26 5.31
C GLY A 139 -17.01 -18.22 4.31
N ARG A 140 -17.43 -18.21 3.04
CA ARG A 140 -16.79 -18.97 1.96
C ARG A 140 -15.34 -18.55 1.81
N LYS A 141 -14.49 -19.50 1.42
CA LYS A 141 -13.05 -19.28 1.25
C LYS A 141 -12.65 -19.21 -0.21
N ALA A 142 -11.75 -18.31 -0.51
CA ALA A 142 -10.99 -18.28 -1.75
C ALA A 142 -9.51 -18.18 -1.42
N TYR A 143 -8.66 -18.63 -2.32
CA TYR A 143 -7.22 -18.68 -2.13
C TYR A 143 -6.53 -17.89 -3.24
N LEU A 144 -5.73 -16.92 -2.85
CA LEU A 144 -4.97 -16.08 -3.76
C LEU A 144 -3.51 -16.48 -3.71
N SER A 145 -3.02 -17.02 -4.82
CA SER A 145 -1.58 -17.26 -5.03
C SER A 145 -0.98 -16.10 -5.82
N ALA A 146 0.20 -15.64 -5.46
CA ALA A 146 0.91 -14.60 -6.21
C ALA A 146 2.42 -14.81 -6.19
N ILE A 147 3.09 -14.19 -7.17
CA ILE A 147 4.55 -14.09 -7.27
C ILE A 147 4.92 -12.61 -7.27
N ILE A 148 5.83 -12.22 -6.39
CA ILE A 148 6.39 -10.87 -6.27
C ILE A 148 7.87 -10.88 -6.69
N ASP A 149 8.31 -9.86 -7.43
CA ASP A 149 9.71 -9.67 -7.81
C ASP A 149 10.47 -8.93 -6.69
N GLY A 150 11.65 -9.43 -6.33
CA GLY A 150 12.52 -8.83 -5.32
C GLY A 150 13.18 -7.52 -5.77
N TYR A 151 13.21 -7.24 -7.08
CA TYR A 151 13.80 -6.05 -7.66
C TYR A 151 12.95 -4.79 -7.40
N ASP A 152 11.73 -4.80 -7.91
CA ASP A 152 10.81 -3.65 -7.87
C ASP A 152 9.58 -3.85 -6.97
N ASN A 153 9.43 -5.05 -6.40
CA ASN A 153 8.25 -5.53 -5.66
C ASN A 153 6.96 -5.53 -6.50
N SER A 154 7.02 -5.62 -7.82
CA SER A 154 5.83 -5.82 -8.65
C SER A 154 5.24 -7.22 -8.45
N ILE A 155 3.93 -7.32 -8.57
CA ILE A 155 3.25 -8.61 -8.67
C ILE A 155 3.38 -9.09 -10.11
N VAL A 156 4.27 -10.09 -10.31
CA VAL A 156 4.57 -10.69 -11.61
C VAL A 156 3.37 -11.46 -12.15
N SER A 157 2.77 -12.27 -11.28
CA SER A 157 1.56 -13.04 -11.59
C SER A 157 0.73 -13.31 -10.35
N TRP A 158 -0.54 -13.62 -10.56
CA TRP A 158 -1.46 -14.05 -9.50
C TRP A 158 -2.61 -14.87 -10.09
N VAL A 159 -3.18 -15.75 -9.26
CA VAL A 159 -4.38 -16.54 -9.55
C VAL A 159 -5.23 -16.60 -8.29
N LEU A 160 -6.54 -16.40 -8.43
CA LEU A 160 -7.53 -16.62 -7.37
C LEU A 160 -8.28 -17.92 -7.70
N SER A 161 -8.53 -18.77 -6.70
CA SER A 161 -9.23 -20.03 -6.83
C SER A 161 -10.13 -20.30 -5.62
N HIS A 162 -11.13 -21.13 -5.79
CA HIS A 162 -11.94 -21.65 -4.68
C HIS A 162 -11.19 -22.70 -3.84
N SER A 163 -10.15 -23.32 -4.40
CA SER A 163 -9.41 -24.41 -3.77
C SER A 163 -7.93 -24.07 -3.57
N ASN A 164 -7.40 -24.46 -2.41
CA ASN A 164 -5.97 -24.38 -2.11
C ASN A 164 -5.32 -25.71 -2.54
N ASN A 165 -5.08 -25.87 -3.83
CA ASN A 165 -4.53 -27.08 -4.43
C ASN A 165 -3.22 -26.81 -5.20
N ASN A 166 -2.59 -27.87 -5.72
CA ASN A 166 -1.38 -27.75 -6.53
C ASN A 166 -1.64 -26.90 -7.78
N GLU A 167 -2.77 -27.07 -8.42
CA GLU A 167 -3.13 -26.38 -9.65
C GLU A 167 -3.09 -24.85 -9.50
N LEU A 168 -3.55 -24.31 -8.37
CA LEU A 168 -3.51 -22.89 -8.06
C LEU A 168 -2.09 -22.32 -8.21
N VAL A 169 -1.10 -22.97 -7.58
CA VAL A 169 0.30 -22.55 -7.61
C VAL A 169 0.91 -22.78 -8.99
N MET A 170 0.62 -23.94 -9.61
CA MET A 170 1.12 -24.26 -10.94
C MET A 170 0.65 -23.24 -11.98
N ASN A 171 -0.62 -22.83 -11.93
CA ASN A 171 -1.18 -21.83 -12.82
C ASN A 171 -0.58 -20.44 -12.56
N THR A 172 -0.25 -20.13 -11.31
CA THR A 172 0.45 -18.87 -10.97
C THR A 172 1.85 -18.85 -11.59
N VAL A 173 2.62 -19.92 -11.48
CA VAL A 173 3.95 -20.05 -12.09
C VAL A 173 3.86 -20.00 -13.61
N LYS A 174 2.98 -20.81 -14.25
CA LYS A 174 2.78 -20.79 -15.70
C LYS A 174 2.47 -19.39 -16.23
N LYS A 175 1.61 -18.66 -15.51
CA LYS A 175 1.23 -17.27 -15.86
C LYS A 175 2.39 -16.29 -15.72
N ALA A 176 3.28 -16.49 -14.74
CA ALA A 176 4.50 -15.70 -14.61
C ALA A 176 5.42 -15.89 -15.81
N TYR A 177 5.65 -17.13 -16.23
CA TYR A 177 6.50 -17.45 -17.39
C TYR A 177 5.87 -17.06 -18.74
N LYS A 178 4.53 -17.06 -18.86
CA LYS A 178 3.88 -16.50 -20.04
C LYS A 178 4.20 -15.02 -20.24
N ARG A 179 4.39 -14.28 -19.14
CA ARG A 179 4.76 -12.85 -19.17
C ARG A 179 6.25 -12.59 -19.27
N ASN A 180 7.05 -13.51 -18.75
CA ASN A 180 8.51 -13.40 -18.69
C ASN A 180 9.15 -14.72 -19.14
N PRO A 181 9.10 -15.06 -20.44
CA PRO A 181 9.47 -16.39 -20.94
C PRO A 181 10.96 -16.74 -20.72
N ASN A 182 11.82 -15.74 -20.69
CA ASN A 182 13.26 -15.92 -20.53
C ASN A 182 13.76 -15.77 -19.08
N ALA A 183 12.84 -15.65 -18.11
CA ALA A 183 13.23 -15.48 -16.71
C ALA A 183 13.80 -16.79 -16.13
N THR A 184 14.90 -16.70 -15.40
CA THR A 184 15.50 -17.82 -14.66
C THR A 184 15.70 -17.44 -13.19
N PRO A 185 14.61 -17.11 -12.45
CA PRO A 185 14.72 -16.58 -11.11
C PRO A 185 15.17 -17.62 -10.08
N LEU A 186 15.72 -17.12 -8.97
CA LEU A 186 15.65 -17.83 -7.70
C LEU A 186 14.22 -17.68 -7.14
N LEU A 187 13.39 -18.73 -7.27
CA LEU A 187 12.00 -18.73 -6.81
C LEU A 187 11.91 -19.27 -5.37
N HIS A 188 11.61 -18.36 -4.46
CA HIS A 188 11.49 -18.66 -3.03
C HIS A 188 10.04 -18.85 -2.62
N SER A 189 9.76 -19.90 -1.86
CA SER A 189 8.44 -20.22 -1.28
C SER A 189 8.55 -20.61 0.18
N ASP A 190 7.41 -20.70 0.85
CA ASP A 190 7.29 -21.48 2.07
C ASP A 190 7.35 -23.00 1.77
N ARG A 191 7.02 -23.82 2.78
CA ARG A 191 6.99 -25.29 2.66
C ARG A 191 5.58 -25.84 2.50
N GLY A 192 4.68 -25.06 1.96
CA GLY A 192 3.36 -25.54 1.60
C GLY A 192 3.44 -26.79 0.72
N PHE A 193 2.48 -27.72 0.88
CA PHE A 193 2.46 -28.99 0.15
C PHE A 193 2.51 -28.81 -1.37
N GLN A 194 1.99 -27.69 -1.87
CA GLN A 194 2.00 -27.36 -3.30
C GLN A 194 3.43 -27.23 -3.84
N TYR A 195 4.35 -26.63 -3.06
CA TYR A 195 5.73 -26.37 -3.43
C TYR A 195 6.65 -27.59 -3.25
N THR A 196 6.17 -28.64 -2.55
CA THR A 196 6.89 -29.90 -2.37
C THR A 196 6.40 -31.00 -3.31
N SER A 197 5.37 -30.73 -4.11
CA SER A 197 4.75 -31.68 -5.03
C SER A 197 5.65 -32.06 -6.21
N LEU A 198 5.36 -33.23 -6.82
CA LEU A 198 6.03 -33.69 -8.04
C LEU A 198 5.79 -32.75 -9.23
N GLU A 199 4.59 -32.24 -9.36
CA GLU A 199 4.21 -31.28 -10.40
C GLU A 199 5.06 -30.01 -10.31
N TYR A 200 5.32 -29.50 -9.08
CA TYR A 200 6.17 -28.34 -8.90
C TYR A 200 7.62 -28.62 -9.30
N LYS A 201 8.13 -29.83 -9.01
CA LYS A 201 9.46 -30.26 -9.45
C LYS A 201 9.55 -30.38 -10.99
N GLN A 202 8.48 -30.84 -11.64
CA GLN A 202 8.40 -30.86 -13.10
C GLN A 202 8.42 -29.44 -13.71
N LEU A 203 7.66 -28.50 -13.10
CA LEU A 203 7.67 -27.10 -13.52
C LEU A 203 9.07 -26.48 -13.34
N GLN A 204 9.75 -26.77 -12.23
CA GLN A 204 11.11 -26.32 -11.99
C GLN A 204 12.05 -26.76 -13.13
N LYS A 205 12.00 -28.04 -13.53
CA LYS A 205 12.80 -28.56 -14.65
C LYS A 205 12.43 -27.88 -15.97
N ARG A 206 11.13 -27.72 -16.25
CA ARG A 206 10.62 -27.12 -17.49
C ARG A 206 11.06 -25.67 -17.66
N TYR A 207 10.95 -24.87 -16.60
CA TYR A 207 11.23 -23.43 -16.62
C TYR A 207 12.64 -23.08 -16.12
N LYS A 208 13.43 -24.05 -15.69
CA LYS A 208 14.83 -23.90 -15.26
C LYS A 208 15.05 -22.87 -14.13
N PHE A 209 14.07 -22.70 -13.22
CA PHE A 209 14.26 -21.81 -12.07
C PHE A 209 15.00 -22.53 -10.93
N THR A 210 15.74 -21.75 -10.15
CA THR A 210 16.36 -22.24 -8.91
C THR A 210 15.36 -22.19 -7.78
N LYS A 211 15.15 -23.33 -7.11
CA LYS A 211 14.21 -23.42 -5.97
C LYS A 211 14.90 -23.02 -4.68
N SER A 212 14.24 -22.21 -3.88
CA SER A 212 14.60 -21.88 -2.50
C SER A 212 13.38 -22.00 -1.60
N MET A 213 13.57 -22.52 -0.37
CA MET A 213 12.47 -22.67 0.59
C MET A 213 12.79 -22.03 1.92
N SER A 214 11.77 -21.45 2.55
CA SER A 214 11.87 -20.91 3.91
C SER A 214 12.27 -22.01 4.90
N ARG A 215 13.00 -21.64 5.95
CA ARG A 215 13.21 -22.51 7.10
C ARG A 215 11.88 -22.69 7.82
N VAL A 216 11.71 -23.85 8.50
CA VAL A 216 10.47 -24.14 9.24
C VAL A 216 10.21 -23.02 10.25
N SER A 217 8.97 -22.54 10.28
CA SER A 217 8.43 -21.54 11.23
C SER A 217 9.19 -20.23 11.33
N ARG A 218 9.96 -19.87 10.31
CA ARG A 218 10.52 -18.53 10.20
C ARG A 218 9.78 -17.74 9.12
N CYS A 219 8.66 -17.13 9.50
CA CYS A 219 7.86 -16.22 8.64
C CYS A 219 8.73 -15.13 7.98
N LEU A 220 9.81 -14.72 8.63
CA LEU A 220 10.75 -13.72 8.10
C LEU A 220 11.49 -14.18 6.83
N ASP A 221 11.46 -15.46 6.52
CA ASP A 221 12.16 -15.99 5.35
C ASP A 221 11.36 -15.79 4.04
N ASN A 222 10.08 -15.36 4.09
CA ASN A 222 9.27 -14.98 2.91
C ASN A 222 8.67 -13.56 3.00
N GLN A 223 9.39 -12.66 3.65
CA GLN A 223 8.96 -11.31 4.01
C GLN A 223 8.40 -10.44 2.86
N PRO A 224 8.91 -10.46 1.60
CA PRO A 224 8.38 -9.59 0.55
C PRO A 224 6.91 -9.86 0.24
N ILE A 225 6.54 -11.12 0.06
CA ILE A 225 5.15 -11.48 -0.27
C ILE A 225 4.23 -11.35 0.96
N GLU A 226 4.70 -11.66 2.17
CA GLU A 226 3.94 -11.44 3.40
C GLU A 226 3.64 -9.94 3.62
N ARG A 227 4.59 -9.06 3.31
CA ARG A 227 4.41 -7.62 3.35
C ARG A 227 3.38 -7.15 2.32
N PHE A 228 3.38 -7.74 1.14
CA PHE A 228 2.36 -7.48 0.13
C PHE A 228 0.98 -7.90 0.64
N TRP A 229 0.81 -9.11 1.21
CA TRP A 229 -0.46 -9.55 1.79
C TRP A 229 -0.98 -8.61 2.86
N GLY A 230 -0.10 -8.20 3.78
CA GLY A 230 -0.45 -7.21 4.81
C GLY A 230 -0.90 -5.88 4.22
N THR A 231 -0.28 -5.43 3.15
CA THR A 231 -0.63 -4.19 2.44
C THR A 231 -1.95 -4.33 1.68
N PHE A 232 -2.11 -5.39 0.89
CA PHE A 232 -3.34 -5.70 0.16
C PHE A 232 -4.55 -5.81 1.08
N LYS A 233 -4.42 -6.61 2.15
CA LYS A 233 -5.51 -6.81 3.11
C LYS A 233 -5.90 -5.50 3.81
N ALA A 234 -4.94 -4.66 4.16
CA ALA A 234 -5.20 -3.39 4.84
C ALA A 234 -5.75 -2.31 3.91
N GLU A 235 -5.26 -2.22 2.67
CA GLU A 235 -5.59 -1.14 1.73
C GLU A 235 -6.81 -1.45 0.85
N SER A 236 -7.28 -2.71 0.80
CA SER A 236 -8.42 -3.14 -0.01
C SER A 236 -9.29 -4.15 0.71
N PHE A 237 -8.80 -5.36 0.96
CA PHE A 237 -9.62 -6.50 1.37
C PHE A 237 -10.45 -6.25 2.64
N TYR A 238 -9.90 -5.61 3.67
CA TYR A 238 -10.62 -5.35 4.94
C TYR A 238 -11.49 -4.09 4.91
N LEU A 239 -11.47 -3.33 3.84
CA LEU A 239 -12.27 -2.11 3.70
C LEU A 239 -13.61 -2.36 3.03
N GLU A 240 -13.80 -3.53 2.43
CA GLU A 240 -15.00 -3.89 1.67
C GLU A 240 -15.54 -5.24 2.13
N LYS A 241 -16.84 -5.47 1.89
CA LYS A 241 -17.47 -6.78 2.01
C LYS A 241 -17.69 -7.36 0.61
N TYR A 242 -17.44 -8.63 0.45
CA TYR A 242 -17.56 -9.33 -0.83
C TYR A 242 -18.64 -10.40 -0.73
N ASP A 243 -19.77 -10.19 -1.34
CA ASP A 243 -20.87 -11.16 -1.30
C ASP A 243 -20.65 -12.33 -2.27
N THR A 244 -19.97 -12.07 -3.39
CA THR A 244 -19.71 -13.06 -4.44
C THR A 244 -18.22 -13.22 -4.74
N TYR A 245 -17.87 -14.36 -5.31
CA TYR A 245 -16.50 -14.62 -5.80
C TYR A 245 -16.08 -13.60 -6.87
N ASP A 246 -16.98 -13.23 -7.77
CA ASP A 246 -16.70 -12.29 -8.85
C ASP A 246 -16.44 -10.87 -8.32
N SER A 247 -17.14 -10.44 -7.27
CA SER A 247 -16.87 -9.16 -6.62
C SER A 247 -15.46 -9.16 -5.98
N LEU A 248 -15.09 -10.25 -5.30
CA LEU A 248 -13.74 -10.44 -4.76
C LEU A 248 -12.69 -10.47 -5.87
N LEU A 249 -12.91 -11.20 -6.96
CA LEU A 249 -12.00 -11.30 -8.11
C LEU A 249 -11.76 -9.92 -8.75
N ARG A 250 -12.82 -9.14 -8.93
CA ARG A 250 -12.71 -7.75 -9.45
C ARG A 250 -11.88 -6.87 -8.54
N SER A 251 -12.12 -6.92 -7.24
CA SER A 251 -11.37 -6.14 -6.25
C SER A 251 -9.89 -6.51 -6.26
N VAL A 252 -9.55 -7.81 -6.22
CA VAL A 252 -8.15 -8.29 -6.32
C VAL A 252 -7.48 -7.79 -7.60
N ARG A 253 -8.16 -7.89 -8.75
CA ARG A 253 -7.64 -7.42 -10.05
C ARG A 253 -7.37 -5.92 -10.04
N THR A 254 -8.33 -5.13 -9.57
CA THR A 254 -8.24 -3.67 -9.50
C THR A 254 -7.13 -3.24 -8.54
N TYR A 255 -7.03 -3.90 -7.38
CA TYR A 255 -5.98 -3.57 -6.42
C TYR A 255 -4.59 -3.91 -6.93
N ILE A 256 -4.36 -5.09 -7.51
CA ILE A 256 -3.04 -5.46 -8.04
C ILE A 256 -2.65 -4.54 -9.21
N HIS A 257 -3.61 -4.15 -10.05
CA HIS A 257 -3.36 -3.13 -11.08
C HIS A 257 -2.93 -1.78 -10.46
N TYR A 258 -3.65 -1.31 -9.45
CA TYR A 258 -3.29 -0.11 -8.70
C TYR A 258 -1.91 -0.24 -8.05
N TYR A 259 -1.65 -1.37 -7.39
CA TYR A 259 -0.39 -1.63 -6.71
C TYR A 259 0.81 -1.54 -7.65
N ASN A 260 0.73 -2.19 -8.79
CA ASN A 260 1.81 -2.24 -9.77
C ASN A 260 2.03 -0.90 -10.51
N ASN A 261 0.96 -0.12 -10.77
CA ASN A 261 1.05 1.04 -11.66
C ASN A 261 0.90 2.39 -10.98
N PHE A 262 0.27 2.46 -9.80
CA PHE A 262 -0.12 3.74 -9.18
C PHE A 262 0.18 3.82 -7.68
N ARG A 263 0.75 2.77 -7.08
CA ARG A 263 1.15 2.78 -5.69
C ARG A 263 2.61 3.21 -5.58
N TYR A 264 2.81 4.52 -5.55
CA TYR A 264 4.14 5.13 -5.44
C TYR A 264 4.74 4.96 -4.06
N THR A 265 6.04 4.61 -3.98
CA THR A 265 6.75 4.40 -2.73
C THR A 265 8.08 5.13 -2.69
N GLU A 266 8.47 5.62 -1.51
CA GLU A 266 9.77 6.29 -1.31
C GLU A 266 10.95 5.35 -1.61
N ARG A 267 10.80 4.05 -1.32
CA ARG A 267 11.80 3.03 -1.62
C ARG A 267 12.14 2.93 -3.12
N LEU A 268 11.17 3.18 -3.97
CA LEU A 268 11.32 3.17 -5.42
C LEU A 268 11.44 4.61 -5.98
N ASN A 269 12.09 5.50 -5.25
CA ASN A 269 12.29 6.90 -5.64
C ASN A 269 11.00 7.64 -6.00
N GLY A 270 9.88 7.30 -5.35
CA GLY A 270 8.56 7.88 -5.63
C GLY A 270 7.88 7.30 -6.86
N LEU A 271 8.41 6.22 -7.44
CA LEU A 271 7.83 5.50 -8.57
C LEU A 271 6.91 4.38 -8.10
N SER A 272 6.04 3.91 -9.00
CA SER A 272 5.34 2.65 -8.86
C SER A 272 6.25 1.48 -9.27
N PRO A 273 5.95 0.23 -8.88
CA PRO A 273 6.73 -0.94 -9.27
C PRO A 273 7.01 -1.02 -10.79
N ASN A 274 5.97 -0.88 -11.61
CA ASN A 274 6.12 -0.96 -13.07
C ASN A 274 6.86 0.22 -13.67
N GLU A 275 6.76 1.42 -13.09
CA GLU A 275 7.55 2.56 -13.54
C GLU A 275 9.02 2.39 -13.19
N TYR A 276 9.32 1.92 -11.96
CA TYR A 276 10.69 1.64 -11.53
C TYR A 276 11.35 0.61 -12.45
N ARG A 277 10.63 -0.46 -12.82
CA ARG A 277 11.11 -1.50 -13.77
C ARG A 277 11.47 -0.93 -15.14
N ARG A 278 10.78 0.13 -15.61
CA ARG A 278 11.02 0.74 -16.93
C ARG A 278 12.07 1.85 -16.89
N ALA A 279 12.32 2.44 -15.74
CA ALA A 279 13.22 3.59 -15.59
C ALA A 279 14.70 3.20 -15.44
N VAL A 280 14.97 1.92 -15.25
CA VAL A 280 16.29 1.31 -15.08
C VAL A 280 16.45 0.22 -16.13
#